data_99df0a3ab03b3fd2985510f8037b9e87
#
_entry.id   99df0a3ab03b3fd2985510f8037b9e87
#
_cell.length_a   1.000
_cell.length_b   1.000
_cell.length_c   1.000
_cell.angle_alpha   90.00
_cell.angle_beta   90.00
_cell.angle_gamma   90.00
#
_symmetry.space_group_name_H-M   'P 1'
#
loop_
_entity.id
_entity.type
_entity.pdbx_description
1 polymer ?
#
loop_
_entity_poly.entity_id
_entity_poly.type
_entity_poly.pdbx_seq_one_letter_code
_entity_poly.pdbx_strand_id
1 'polypeptide(L)'
;MSFLKNLGDKALNTAKVVGNKSQDMVEISKYKMQISQIEGEIKKMKTEIGEVVYNAYSKGEASPSEQVVSICNNITAKYDEIEELKVKIEDVKNDW
;
A
#
# COMPACT_ATOMS: atom_id res chain seq x y z
N MET A 1 11.26 6.87 -28.30
CA MET A 1 10.27 6.01 -27.67
C MET A 1 8.96 6.06 -28.43
N SER A 2 8.49 4.90 -28.86
CA SER A 2 7.32 4.83 -29.74
C SER A 2 6.04 5.35 -29.05
N PHE A 3 5.93 5.18 -27.75
CA PHE A 3 4.79 5.67 -27.02
C PHE A 3 4.59 7.17 -27.18
N LEU A 4 5.65 7.93 -27.01
CA LEU A 4 5.58 9.39 -27.15
C LEU A 4 5.39 9.80 -28.60
N LYS A 5 5.99 9.08 -29.55
CA LYS A 5 5.79 9.35 -30.95
C LYS A 5 4.35 9.12 -31.36
N ASN A 6 3.76 8.04 -30.88
CA ASN A 6 2.36 7.75 -31.19
C ASN A 6 1.44 8.84 -30.63
N LEU A 7 1.79 9.42 -29.52
CA LEU A 7 1.03 10.52 -28.95
C LEU A 7 1.02 11.73 -29.88
N GLY A 8 2.17 12.02 -30.51
CA GLY A 8 2.27 13.11 -31.46
C GLY A 8 1.37 12.93 -32.67
N ASP A 9 1.30 11.72 -33.19
CA ASP A 9 0.52 11.40 -34.38
C ASP A 9 -0.97 11.52 -34.17
N LYS A 10 -1.43 11.30 -32.95
CA LYS A 10 -2.84 11.30 -32.61
C LYS A 10 -3.20 12.48 -31.72
N ALA A 11 -2.60 13.62 -31.97
CA ALA A 11 -2.62 14.75 -31.07
C ALA A 11 -4.01 15.11 -30.52
N LEU A 12 -5.00 15.16 -31.40
CA LEU A 12 -6.33 15.63 -30.99
C LEU A 12 -7.07 14.63 -30.08
N ASN A 13 -7.08 13.37 -30.49
CA ASN A 13 -7.73 12.34 -29.67
C ASN A 13 -6.88 11.97 -28.47
N THR A 14 -5.59 12.01 -28.65
CA THR A 14 -4.65 11.56 -27.63
C THR A 14 -4.50 12.54 -26.50
N ALA A 15 -4.66 13.84 -26.77
CA ALA A 15 -4.53 14.86 -25.73
C ALA A 15 -5.52 14.60 -24.59
N LYS A 16 -6.76 14.26 -24.92
CA LYS A 16 -7.77 13.96 -23.92
C LYS A 16 -7.46 12.66 -23.19
N VAL A 17 -7.03 11.64 -23.93
CA VAL A 17 -6.67 10.35 -23.34
C VAL A 17 -5.46 10.49 -22.46
N VAL A 18 -4.46 11.22 -22.89
CA VAL A 18 -3.25 11.46 -22.10
C VAL A 18 -3.57 12.20 -20.81
N GLY A 19 -4.44 13.19 -20.90
CA GLY A 19 -4.88 13.92 -19.71
C GLY A 19 -5.54 13.00 -18.69
N ASN A 20 -6.43 12.12 -19.15
CA ASN A 20 -7.10 11.17 -18.27
C ASN A 20 -6.09 10.19 -17.65
N LYS A 21 -5.16 9.67 -18.46
CA LYS A 21 -4.14 8.76 -17.95
C LYS A 21 -3.21 9.45 -16.97
N SER A 22 -2.92 10.73 -17.17
CA SER A 22 -2.10 11.47 -16.22
C SER A 22 -2.77 11.56 -14.85
N GLN A 23 -4.07 11.85 -14.85
CA GLN A 23 -4.82 11.87 -13.58
C GLN A 23 -4.87 10.49 -12.96
N ASP A 24 -5.06 9.45 -13.77
CA ASP A 24 -5.08 8.08 -13.29
C ASP A 24 -3.73 7.70 -12.68
N MET A 25 -2.64 8.13 -13.32
CA MET A 25 -1.29 7.86 -12.80
C MET A 25 -1.04 8.57 -11.48
N VAL A 26 -1.54 9.79 -11.33
CA VAL A 26 -1.44 10.52 -10.06
C VAL A 26 -2.22 9.78 -8.97
N GLU A 27 -3.41 9.32 -9.31
CA GLU A 27 -4.25 8.57 -8.38
C GLU A 27 -3.58 7.26 -7.98
N ILE A 28 -3.05 6.53 -8.95
CA ILE A 28 -2.32 5.29 -8.69
C ILE A 28 -1.11 5.57 -7.79
N SER A 29 -0.39 6.65 -8.05
CA SER A 29 0.77 7.02 -7.24
C SER A 29 0.38 7.30 -5.79
N LYS A 30 -0.76 7.96 -5.58
CA LYS A 30 -1.28 8.20 -4.23
C LYS A 30 -1.58 6.89 -3.51
N TYR A 31 -2.24 5.97 -4.20
CA TYR A 31 -2.55 4.67 -3.61
C TYR A 31 -1.28 3.89 -3.29
N LYS A 32 -0.30 3.92 -4.18
CA LYS A 32 0.99 3.26 -3.94
C LYS A 32 1.72 3.86 -2.75
N MET A 33 1.65 5.18 -2.60
CA MET A 33 2.25 5.86 -1.44
C MET A 33 1.56 5.42 -0.15
N GLN A 34 0.23 5.35 -0.17
CA GLN A 34 -0.52 4.88 0.99
C GLN A 34 -0.15 3.44 1.35
N ILE A 35 -0.02 2.57 0.34
CA ILE A 35 0.41 1.19 0.57
C ILE A 35 1.79 1.17 1.22
N SER A 36 2.71 1.98 0.72
CA SER A 36 4.07 2.04 1.27
C SER A 36 4.06 2.48 2.72
N GLN A 37 3.24 3.47 3.06
CA GLN A 37 3.09 3.93 4.44
C GLN A 37 2.53 2.82 5.33
N ILE A 38 1.53 2.11 4.86
CA ILE A 38 0.92 1.01 5.61
C ILE A 38 1.93 -0.12 5.81
N GLU A 39 2.72 -0.42 4.78
CA GLU A 39 3.77 -1.43 4.90
C GLU A 39 4.80 -1.03 5.95
N GLY A 40 5.14 0.25 6.03
CA GLY A 40 6.02 0.76 7.07
C GLY A 40 5.42 0.60 8.46
N GLU A 41 4.13 0.87 8.60
CA GLU A 41 3.42 0.67 9.87
C GLU A 41 3.40 -0.81 10.27
N ILE A 42 3.17 -1.70 9.32
CA ILE A 42 3.20 -3.15 9.56
C ILE A 42 4.58 -3.57 10.06
N LYS A 43 5.62 -3.05 9.44
CA LYS A 43 7.00 -3.37 9.85
C LYS A 43 7.25 -2.94 11.29
N LYS A 44 6.78 -1.75 11.66
CA LYS A 44 6.89 -1.26 13.04
C LYS A 44 6.14 -2.15 14.01
N MET A 45 4.94 -2.57 13.63
CA MET A 45 4.14 -3.45 14.48
C MET A 45 4.80 -4.81 14.68
N LYS A 46 5.41 -5.36 13.64
CA LYS A 46 6.16 -6.62 13.76
C LYS A 46 7.35 -6.46 14.68
N THR A 47 8.04 -5.33 14.61
CA THR A 47 9.14 -5.02 15.52
C THR A 47 8.64 -4.90 16.95
N GLU A 48 7.48 -4.27 17.13
CA GLU A 48 6.86 -4.13 18.46
C GLU A 48 6.54 -5.49 19.07
N ILE A 49 6.04 -6.43 18.28
CA ILE A 49 5.80 -7.79 18.75
C ILE A 49 7.10 -8.39 19.30
N GLY A 50 8.17 -8.25 18.55
CA GLY A 50 9.48 -8.77 18.97
C GLY A 50 9.95 -8.16 20.26
N GLU A 51 9.80 -6.85 20.40
CA GLU A 51 10.21 -6.16 21.62
C GLU A 51 9.37 -6.58 22.83
N VAL A 52 8.07 -6.67 22.65
CA VAL A 52 7.16 -7.07 23.73
C VAL A 52 7.50 -8.48 24.22
N VAL A 53 7.71 -9.39 23.29
CA VAL A 53 8.04 -10.78 23.63
C VAL A 53 9.42 -10.87 24.29
N TYR A 54 10.39 -10.19 23.73
CA TYR A 54 11.75 -10.23 24.27
C TYR A 54 11.82 -9.62 25.68
N ASN A 55 11.13 -8.49 25.86
CA ASN A 55 11.12 -7.83 27.16
C ASN A 55 10.51 -8.73 28.24
N ALA A 56 9.40 -9.41 27.91
CA ALA A 56 8.78 -10.35 28.84
C ALA A 56 9.74 -11.50 29.16
N TYR A 57 10.38 -12.03 28.14
CA TYR A 57 11.36 -13.11 28.31
C TYR A 57 12.51 -12.66 29.21
N SER A 58 13.05 -11.47 28.98
CA SER A 58 14.18 -10.93 29.75
C SER A 58 13.85 -10.78 31.22
N LYS A 59 12.61 -10.44 31.54
CA LYS A 59 12.15 -10.24 32.91
C LYS A 59 11.67 -11.52 33.56
N GLY A 60 11.67 -12.63 32.83
CA GLY A 60 11.15 -13.88 33.32
C GLY A 60 9.65 -13.89 33.47
N GLU A 61 8.95 -13.00 32.77
CA GLU A 61 7.50 -12.91 32.83
C GLU A 61 6.85 -13.86 31.83
N ALA A 62 5.56 -14.14 32.05
CA ALA A 62 4.79 -14.93 31.11
C ALA A 62 4.68 -14.21 29.76
N SER A 63 4.52 -14.97 28.67
CA SER A 63 4.36 -14.40 27.36
C SER A 63 3.13 -13.49 27.31
N PRO A 64 3.25 -12.25 26.79
CA PRO A 64 2.14 -11.30 26.74
C PRO A 64 1.22 -11.57 25.56
N SER A 65 0.55 -12.71 25.60
CA SER A 65 -0.22 -13.19 24.45
C SER A 65 -1.37 -12.28 24.07
N GLU A 66 -2.06 -11.64 25.01
CA GLU A 66 -3.13 -10.72 24.66
C GLU A 66 -2.63 -9.52 23.88
N GLN A 67 -1.50 -8.96 24.31
CA GLN A 67 -0.90 -7.82 23.63
C GLN A 67 -0.42 -8.21 22.26
N VAL A 68 0.21 -9.38 22.13
CA VAL A 68 0.67 -9.89 20.84
C VAL A 68 -0.51 -10.12 19.90
N VAL A 69 -1.58 -10.73 20.38
CA VAL A 69 -2.77 -10.97 19.56
C VAL A 69 -3.37 -9.65 19.09
N SER A 70 -3.44 -8.64 19.96
CA SER A 70 -3.96 -7.34 19.59
C SER A 70 -3.13 -6.72 18.45
N ILE A 71 -1.82 -6.78 18.58
CA ILE A 71 -0.93 -6.26 17.52
C ILE A 71 -1.12 -7.05 16.23
N CYS A 72 -1.21 -8.36 16.32
CA CYS A 72 -1.44 -9.21 15.14
C CYS A 72 -2.75 -8.87 14.44
N ASN A 73 -3.80 -8.62 15.20
CA ASN A 73 -5.09 -8.22 14.62
C ASN A 73 -4.96 -6.88 13.89
N ASN A 74 -4.21 -5.94 14.45
CA ASN A 74 -3.98 -4.67 13.81
C ASN A 74 -3.18 -4.83 12.51
N ILE A 75 -2.20 -5.73 12.51
CA ILE A 75 -1.43 -6.04 11.30
C ILE A 75 -2.35 -6.61 10.23
N THR A 76 -3.21 -7.54 10.59
CA THR A 76 -4.16 -8.13 9.65
C THR A 76 -5.06 -7.06 9.04
N ALA A 77 -5.57 -6.15 9.86
CA ALA A 77 -6.39 -5.04 9.36
C ALA A 77 -5.62 -4.16 8.38
N LYS A 78 -4.32 -3.95 8.63
CA LYS A 78 -3.48 -3.17 7.72
C LYS A 78 -3.26 -3.89 6.40
N TYR A 79 -3.08 -5.19 6.42
CA TYR A 79 -2.98 -5.96 5.17
C TYR A 79 -4.28 -5.89 4.37
N ASP A 80 -5.43 -5.89 5.04
CA ASP A 80 -6.72 -5.73 4.37
C ASP A 80 -6.82 -4.37 3.70
N GLU A 81 -6.35 -3.31 4.36
CA GLU A 81 -6.30 -1.98 3.76
C GLU A 81 -5.43 -1.97 2.50
N ILE A 82 -4.28 -2.65 2.54
CA ILE A 82 -3.41 -2.76 1.37
C ILE A 82 -4.15 -3.45 0.21
N GLU A 83 -4.86 -4.52 0.50
CA GLU A 83 -5.60 -5.23 -0.55
C GLU A 83 -6.69 -4.35 -1.16
N GLU A 84 -7.39 -3.57 -0.34
CA GLU A 84 -8.38 -2.62 -0.83
C GLU A 84 -7.75 -1.58 -1.75
N LEU A 85 -6.57 -1.07 -1.37
CA LEU A 85 -5.86 -0.11 -2.20
C LEU A 85 -5.38 -0.72 -3.51
N LYS A 86 -4.94 -1.97 -3.47
CA LYS A 86 -4.56 -2.69 -4.70
C LYS A 86 -5.74 -2.86 -5.64
N VAL A 87 -6.92 -3.14 -5.10
CA VAL A 87 -8.14 -3.23 -5.90
C VAL A 87 -8.45 -1.87 -6.53
N LYS A 88 -8.31 -0.78 -5.79
CA LYS A 88 -8.53 0.57 -6.32
C LYS A 88 -7.58 0.88 -7.47
N ILE A 89 -6.31 0.50 -7.32
CA ILE A 89 -5.33 0.68 -8.39
C ILE A 89 -5.75 -0.11 -9.62
N GLU A 90 -6.17 -1.34 -9.43
CA GLU A 90 -6.58 -2.20 -10.53
C GLU A 90 -7.82 -1.64 -11.24
N ASP A 91 -8.76 -1.11 -10.48
CA ASP A 91 -9.95 -0.49 -11.03
C ASP A 91 -9.61 0.71 -11.90
N VAL A 92 -8.66 1.54 -11.47
CA VAL A 92 -8.20 2.67 -12.26
C VAL A 92 -7.56 2.18 -13.57
N LYS A 93 -6.71 1.15 -13.48
CA LYS A 93 -6.06 0.59 -14.66
C LYS A 93 -7.04 -0.05 -15.63
N ASN A 94 -8.10 -0.64 -15.13
CA ASN A 94 -9.10 -1.30 -15.97
C ASN A 94 -9.86 -0.31 -16.85
N ASP A 95 -9.87 0.97 -16.48
CA ASP A 95 -10.49 2.01 -17.29
C ASP A 95 -9.61 2.46 -18.46
N TRP A 96 -8.39 1.98 -18.53
CA TRP A 96 -7.47 2.30 -19.61
C TRP A 96 -7.76 1.42 -20.83
#